data_ba890f3ab979ad69324c9d8840329e51
#
_entry.id   ba890f3ab979ad69324c9d8840329e51
#
_cell.length_a   1.000
_cell.length_b   1.000
_cell.length_c   1.000
_cell.angle_alpha   90.00
_cell.angle_beta   90.00
_cell.angle_gamma   90.00
#
_symmetry.space_group_name_H-M   'P 1'
#
loop_
_entity.id
_entity.type
_entity.pdbx_description
1 polymer ?
#
loop_
_entity_poly.entity_id
_entity_poly.type
_entity_poly.pdbx_seq_one_letter_code
_entity_poly.pdbx_strand_id
1 'polypeptide(L)'
;SFDLEEIKITPGENPAHAILRKVSQNKKKNNPDRIQSYFCNTYTKMELDLTNVKPGFKNKKLQKNFGFIFDHIDTSVVTGKAYLPVMISEASADYYFRKSPSLSREIVKASRISGIEEDYTLAQFTGHLHANFNLYDNYIDIFEVRFASPLSDHGLMYYKYFLVDSMQIEGRKTYKIRFHPKSFSTPVLDGE
;
A
#
# COMPACT_ATOMS: atom_id res chain seq x y z
N SER A 1 -22.71 4.43 -38.13
CA SER A 1 -21.97 5.55 -37.52
C SER A 1 -22.35 5.58 -36.04
N PHE A 2 -21.38 5.32 -35.18
CA PHE A 2 -21.55 5.53 -33.74
C PHE A 2 -21.25 7.01 -33.48
N ASP A 3 -22.28 7.78 -33.12
CA ASP A 3 -22.10 9.11 -32.55
C ASP A 3 -21.47 8.95 -31.15
N LEU A 4 -20.21 9.32 -31.06
CA LEU A 4 -19.56 9.50 -29.76
C LEU A 4 -20.03 10.86 -29.22
N GLU A 5 -20.82 10.85 -28.15
CA GLU A 5 -21.16 12.08 -27.44
C GLU A 5 -19.87 12.75 -26.96
N GLU A 6 -19.70 14.01 -27.34
CA GLU A 6 -18.58 14.84 -26.95
C GLU A 6 -18.58 14.99 -25.41
N ILE A 7 -17.63 14.34 -24.73
CA ILE A 7 -17.46 14.51 -23.28
C ILE A 7 -16.92 15.92 -23.04
N LYS A 8 -17.79 16.85 -22.73
CA LYS A 8 -17.45 18.20 -22.27
C LYS A 8 -16.75 18.09 -20.90
N ILE A 9 -15.44 18.14 -20.90
CA ILE A 9 -14.65 18.29 -19.66
C ILE A 9 -14.80 19.75 -19.22
N THR A 10 -15.75 20.02 -18.32
CA THR A 10 -15.80 21.30 -17.62
C THR A 10 -14.66 21.33 -16.59
N PRO A 11 -13.86 22.43 -16.54
CA PRO A 11 -12.85 22.59 -15.49
C PRO A 11 -13.57 22.81 -14.16
N GLY A 12 -13.80 21.71 -13.45
CA GLY A 12 -14.33 21.67 -12.09
C GLY A 12 -13.24 21.27 -11.11
N GLU A 13 -13.47 21.54 -9.85
CA GLU A 13 -12.59 21.04 -8.79
C GLU A 13 -12.51 19.50 -8.85
N ASN A 14 -11.30 18.96 -8.71
CA ASN A 14 -11.09 17.51 -8.64
C ASN A 14 -11.93 16.93 -7.49
N PRO A 15 -12.89 16.02 -7.75
CA PRO A 15 -13.77 15.48 -6.71
C PRO A 15 -13.02 14.77 -5.60
N ALA A 16 -11.85 14.18 -5.87
CA ALA A 16 -11.00 13.60 -4.85
C ALA A 16 -10.53 14.64 -3.82
N HIS A 17 -10.23 15.88 -4.23
CA HIS A 17 -9.81 16.94 -3.32
C HIS A 17 -10.93 17.35 -2.34
N ALA A 18 -12.18 17.37 -2.80
CA ALA A 18 -13.32 17.65 -1.93
C ALA A 18 -13.48 16.58 -0.83
N ILE A 19 -13.23 15.30 -1.19
CA ILE A 19 -13.27 14.19 -0.24
C ILE A 19 -12.09 14.28 0.72
N LEU A 20 -10.87 14.53 0.24
CA LEU A 20 -9.67 14.66 1.07
C LEU A 20 -9.80 15.80 2.09
N ARG A 21 -10.40 16.94 1.70
CA ARG A 21 -10.68 18.00 2.68
C ARG A 21 -11.60 17.53 3.82
N LYS A 22 -12.64 16.74 3.50
CA LYS A 22 -13.51 16.14 4.52
C LYS A 22 -12.76 15.15 5.40
N VAL A 23 -11.87 14.35 4.82
CA VAL A 23 -10.98 13.44 5.57
C VAL A 23 -10.11 14.22 6.54
N SER A 24 -9.45 15.30 6.08
CA SER A 24 -8.61 16.16 6.91
C SER A 24 -9.41 16.84 8.03
N GLN A 25 -10.60 17.39 7.74
CA GLN A 25 -11.47 18.00 8.75
C GLN A 25 -11.90 17.01 9.85
N ASN A 26 -12.09 15.74 9.48
CA ASN A 26 -12.47 14.66 10.39
C ASN A 26 -11.27 13.89 10.97
N LYS A 27 -10.02 14.25 10.61
CA LYS A 27 -8.79 13.60 11.06
C LYS A 27 -8.78 13.41 12.58
N LYS A 28 -9.06 14.46 13.34
CA LYS A 28 -9.09 14.40 14.81
C LYS A 28 -10.13 13.40 15.35
N LYS A 29 -11.23 13.19 14.64
CA LYS A 29 -12.29 12.26 15.04
C LYS A 29 -11.95 10.82 14.66
N ASN A 30 -11.35 10.61 13.51
CA ASN A 30 -11.15 9.31 12.90
C ASN A 30 -9.75 8.73 13.14
N ASN A 31 -8.81 9.52 13.68
CA ASN A 31 -7.46 9.07 13.97
C ASN A 31 -7.49 7.91 15.00
N PRO A 32 -6.95 6.72 14.65
CA PRO A 32 -6.92 5.57 15.55
C PRO A 32 -6.17 5.83 16.86
N ASP A 33 -5.25 6.80 16.92
CA ASP A 33 -4.54 7.19 18.14
C ASP A 33 -5.45 7.73 19.25
N ARG A 34 -6.71 8.03 18.96
CA ARG A 34 -7.70 8.44 19.96
C ARG A 34 -8.36 7.27 20.67
N ILE A 35 -8.27 6.09 20.09
CA ILE A 35 -8.91 4.90 20.63
C ILE A 35 -8.10 4.45 21.85
N GLN A 36 -8.78 4.25 22.98
CA GLN A 36 -8.12 3.85 24.22
C GLN A 36 -7.66 2.39 24.18
N SER A 37 -8.46 1.54 23.59
CA SER A 37 -8.12 0.14 23.33
C SER A 37 -8.97 -0.42 22.22
N TYR A 38 -8.40 -1.33 21.43
CA TYR A 38 -9.14 -2.07 20.43
C TYR A 38 -8.52 -3.44 20.19
N PHE A 39 -9.33 -4.29 19.61
CA PHE A 39 -8.97 -5.58 19.06
C PHE A 39 -9.39 -5.62 17.59
N CYS A 40 -8.57 -6.18 16.74
CA CYS A 40 -8.94 -6.46 15.36
C CYS A 40 -8.23 -7.71 14.85
N ASN A 41 -8.85 -8.37 13.87
CA ASN A 41 -8.18 -9.36 13.06
C ASN A 41 -7.50 -8.63 11.90
N THR A 42 -6.25 -8.97 11.67
CA THR A 42 -5.47 -8.40 10.57
C THR A 42 -5.13 -9.48 9.54
N TYR A 43 -5.16 -9.11 8.29
CA TYR A 43 -4.58 -9.86 7.19
C TYR A 43 -3.66 -8.95 6.42
N THR A 44 -2.40 -9.34 6.30
CA THR A 44 -1.39 -8.59 5.58
C THR A 44 -0.83 -9.44 4.46
N LYS A 45 -0.83 -8.90 3.25
CA LYS A 45 -0.10 -9.46 2.11
C LYS A 45 0.96 -8.46 1.68
N MET A 46 2.18 -8.94 1.54
CA MET A 46 3.31 -8.17 1.04
C MET A 46 3.90 -8.92 -0.15
N GLU A 47 4.15 -8.18 -1.21
CA GLU A 47 4.81 -8.68 -2.42
C GLU A 47 6.03 -7.79 -2.71
N LEU A 48 7.17 -8.43 -2.89
CA LEU A 48 8.41 -7.76 -3.27
C LEU A 48 8.75 -8.15 -4.71
N ASP A 49 8.85 -7.14 -5.57
CA ASP A 49 9.04 -7.31 -6.99
C ASP A 49 10.35 -6.72 -7.46
N LEU A 50 11.00 -7.41 -8.39
CA LEU A 50 12.04 -6.81 -9.22
C LEU A 50 11.41 -6.15 -10.43
N THR A 51 11.59 -4.85 -10.57
CA THR A 51 11.10 -4.08 -11.72
C THR A 51 12.21 -3.84 -12.74
N ASN A 52 11.83 -3.47 -13.98
CA ASN A 52 12.76 -3.26 -15.11
C ASN A 52 13.58 -4.52 -15.49
N VAL A 53 13.01 -5.68 -15.32
CA VAL A 53 13.62 -6.92 -15.76
C VAL A 53 13.72 -6.90 -17.29
N LYS A 54 14.93 -6.75 -17.82
CA LYS A 54 15.15 -6.77 -19.27
C LYS A 54 14.92 -8.16 -19.82
N PRO A 55 14.31 -8.31 -21.02
CA PRO A 55 14.26 -9.59 -21.71
C PRO A 55 15.69 -10.14 -21.86
N GLY A 56 15.94 -11.34 -21.35
CA GLY A 56 17.28 -11.94 -21.35
C GLY A 56 18.13 -11.66 -20.12
N PHE A 57 17.56 -11.06 -19.06
CA PHE A 57 18.23 -10.96 -17.76
C PHE A 57 18.54 -12.38 -17.24
N LYS A 58 19.80 -12.81 -17.48
CA LYS A 58 20.31 -14.12 -17.07
C LYS A 58 21.37 -13.94 -15.99
N ASN A 59 20.95 -13.71 -14.77
CA ASN A 59 21.86 -13.85 -13.64
C ASN A 59 21.99 -15.33 -13.31
N LYS A 60 23.17 -15.92 -13.54
CA LYS A 60 23.44 -17.36 -13.33
C LYS A 60 23.14 -17.82 -11.90
N LYS A 61 23.35 -16.96 -10.89
CA LYS A 61 22.99 -17.27 -9.49
C LYS A 61 21.47 -17.29 -9.29
N LEU A 62 20.75 -16.31 -9.82
CA LEU A 62 19.30 -16.27 -9.76
C LEU A 62 18.67 -17.42 -10.56
N GLN A 63 19.18 -17.75 -11.74
CA GLN A 63 18.68 -18.88 -12.53
C GLN A 63 18.87 -20.23 -11.85
N LYS A 64 19.98 -20.43 -11.14
CA LYS A 64 20.25 -21.69 -10.45
C LYS A 64 19.29 -21.92 -9.27
N ASN A 65 18.95 -20.87 -8.56
CA ASN A 65 18.12 -20.95 -7.35
C ASN A 65 16.64 -20.64 -7.60
N PHE A 66 16.33 -19.92 -8.68
CA PHE A 66 15.00 -19.32 -8.93
C PHE A 66 14.57 -19.45 -10.39
N GLY A 67 15.05 -20.46 -11.14
CA GLY A 67 14.72 -20.65 -12.55
C GLY A 67 13.21 -20.64 -12.83
N PHE A 68 12.42 -21.20 -11.93
CA PHE A 68 10.95 -21.22 -12.02
C PHE A 68 10.29 -19.83 -11.92
N ILE A 69 10.95 -18.86 -11.28
CA ILE A 69 10.38 -17.51 -11.12
C ILE A 69 10.36 -16.77 -12.46
N PHE A 70 11.34 -17.04 -13.34
CA PHE A 70 11.40 -16.39 -14.67
C PHE A 70 10.26 -16.79 -15.61
N ASP A 71 9.57 -17.88 -15.30
CA ASP A 71 8.36 -18.31 -16.02
C ASP A 71 7.12 -17.50 -15.58
N HIS A 72 7.23 -16.71 -14.51
CA HIS A 72 6.16 -15.90 -13.91
C HIS A 72 6.37 -14.39 -14.05
N ILE A 73 7.09 -13.96 -15.11
CA ILE A 73 7.17 -12.53 -15.42
C ILE A 73 5.77 -12.04 -15.76
N ASP A 74 5.29 -11.08 -15.01
CA ASP A 74 3.98 -10.45 -15.22
C ASP A 74 4.15 -8.98 -15.60
N THR A 75 3.07 -8.34 -16.05
CA THR A 75 3.07 -6.93 -16.42
C THR A 75 2.22 -6.16 -15.43
N SER A 76 2.83 -5.21 -14.75
CA SER A 76 2.13 -4.35 -13.81
C SER A 76 1.01 -3.58 -14.50
N VAL A 77 -0.20 -3.74 -14.05
CA VAL A 77 -1.38 -3.00 -14.53
C VAL A 77 -1.22 -1.49 -14.27
N VAL A 78 -0.46 -1.12 -13.24
CA VAL A 78 -0.25 0.27 -12.84
C VAL A 78 0.82 0.96 -13.69
N THR A 79 1.94 0.27 -13.91
CA THR A 79 3.12 0.87 -14.58
C THR A 79 3.28 0.45 -16.03
N GLY A 80 2.60 -0.61 -16.47
CA GLY A 80 2.78 -1.24 -17.79
C GLY A 80 4.17 -1.89 -17.98
N LYS A 81 4.95 -2.03 -16.89
CA LYS A 81 6.30 -2.58 -16.94
C LYS A 81 6.31 -4.03 -16.47
N ALA A 82 7.18 -4.83 -17.09
CA ALA A 82 7.44 -6.18 -16.64
C ALA A 82 8.05 -6.17 -15.24
N TYR A 83 7.53 -7.01 -14.37
CA TYR A 83 8.06 -7.26 -13.04
C TYR A 83 8.13 -8.75 -12.75
N LEU A 84 8.97 -9.09 -11.80
CA LEU A 84 9.20 -10.45 -11.36
C LEU A 84 8.97 -10.51 -9.85
N PRO A 85 7.91 -11.18 -9.37
CA PRO A 85 7.69 -11.35 -7.94
C PRO A 85 8.79 -12.26 -7.37
N VAL A 86 9.58 -11.72 -6.44
CA VAL A 86 10.70 -12.47 -5.82
C VAL A 86 10.33 -12.98 -4.44
N MET A 87 9.37 -12.36 -3.78
CA MET A 87 8.88 -12.80 -2.47
C MET A 87 7.42 -12.40 -2.31
N ILE A 88 6.63 -13.32 -1.81
CA ILE A 88 5.26 -13.06 -1.33
C ILE A 88 5.17 -13.53 0.11
N SER A 89 4.70 -12.67 0.98
CA SER A 89 4.40 -12.98 2.37
C SER A 89 2.94 -12.68 2.67
N GLU A 90 2.29 -13.60 3.35
CA GLU A 90 0.93 -13.47 3.83
C GLU A 90 0.88 -13.84 5.31
N ALA A 91 0.18 -13.04 6.09
CA ALA A 91 -0.03 -13.33 7.50
C ALA A 91 -1.43 -12.92 7.97
N SER A 92 -2.00 -13.73 8.84
CA SER A 92 -3.22 -13.44 9.57
C SER A 92 -2.92 -13.42 11.06
N ALA A 93 -3.36 -12.38 11.75
CA ALA A 93 -3.09 -12.21 13.16
C ALA A 93 -4.25 -11.56 13.92
N ASP A 94 -4.25 -11.76 15.23
CA ASP A 94 -5.04 -11.00 16.18
C ASP A 94 -4.19 -9.86 16.73
N TYR A 95 -4.65 -8.64 16.57
CA TYR A 95 -3.96 -7.44 17.07
C TYR A 95 -4.73 -6.80 18.20
N TYR A 96 -4.06 -6.61 19.33
CA TYR A 96 -4.56 -5.98 20.54
C TYR A 96 -3.79 -4.70 20.78
N PHE A 97 -4.49 -3.62 21.03
CA PHE A 97 -3.91 -2.31 21.35
C PHE A 97 -4.54 -1.73 22.61
N ARG A 98 -3.72 -1.10 23.45
CA ARG A 98 -4.13 -0.28 24.58
C ARG A 98 -3.23 0.94 24.67
N LYS A 99 -3.82 2.12 24.82
CA LYS A 99 -3.10 3.40 24.83
C LYS A 99 -2.44 3.70 26.17
N SER A 100 -3.11 3.38 27.28
CA SER A 100 -2.62 3.71 28.62
C SER A 100 -2.77 2.53 29.61
N PRO A 101 -1.67 1.99 30.17
CA PRO A 101 -0.31 2.15 29.69
C PRO A 101 -0.19 1.63 28.26
N SER A 102 0.69 2.26 27.46
CA SER A 102 0.85 1.88 26.05
C SER A 102 1.34 0.44 25.94
N LEU A 103 0.54 -0.39 25.29
CA LEU A 103 0.84 -1.80 25.06
C LEU A 103 0.19 -2.24 23.76
N SER A 104 0.94 -2.93 22.94
CA SER A 104 0.40 -3.66 21.80
C SER A 104 0.86 -5.12 21.84
N ARG A 105 -0.01 -6.01 21.38
CA ARG A 105 0.30 -7.43 21.27
C ARG A 105 -0.28 -7.95 19.97
N GLU A 106 0.51 -8.68 19.25
CA GLU A 106 0.10 -9.40 18.06
C GLU A 106 0.25 -10.90 18.27
N ILE A 107 -0.76 -11.65 17.87
CA ILE A 107 -0.78 -13.11 17.91
C ILE A 107 -0.98 -13.59 16.48
N VAL A 108 0.11 -14.01 15.84
CA VAL A 108 0.07 -14.57 14.48
C VAL A 108 -0.65 -15.92 14.53
N LYS A 109 -1.73 -16.05 13.76
CA LYS A 109 -2.52 -17.29 13.65
C LYS A 109 -2.01 -18.17 12.52
N ALA A 110 -1.67 -17.56 11.42
CA ALA A 110 -1.13 -18.23 10.24
C ALA A 110 -0.22 -17.29 9.48
N SER A 111 0.86 -17.83 8.94
CA SER A 111 1.73 -17.10 8.02
C SER A 111 2.23 -18.04 6.94
N ARG A 112 2.43 -17.47 5.75
CA ARG A 112 3.03 -18.15 4.60
C ARG A 112 3.99 -17.21 3.92
N ILE A 113 5.17 -17.69 3.61
CA ILE A 113 6.17 -16.98 2.81
C ILE A 113 6.56 -17.88 1.66
N SER A 114 6.65 -17.33 0.47
CA SER A 114 7.14 -18.01 -0.73
C SER A 114 8.10 -17.08 -1.47
N GLY A 115 9.12 -17.64 -2.10
CA GLY A 115 10.15 -16.90 -2.83
C GLY A 115 11.55 -17.22 -2.35
N ILE A 116 12.38 -16.21 -2.11
CA ILE A 116 13.81 -16.39 -1.78
C ILE A 116 13.96 -17.10 -0.42
N GLU A 117 14.58 -18.28 -0.45
CA GLU A 117 14.81 -19.14 0.72
C GLU A 117 16.13 -18.83 1.46
N GLU A 118 16.57 -17.60 1.54
CA GLU A 118 17.72 -17.28 2.38
C GLU A 118 17.26 -16.94 3.80
N ASP A 119 17.63 -17.75 4.78
CA ASP A 119 17.23 -17.67 6.20
C ASP A 119 17.38 -16.27 6.83
N TYR A 120 18.38 -15.51 6.40
CA TYR A 120 18.61 -14.15 6.89
C TYR A 120 17.56 -13.14 6.41
N THR A 121 17.06 -13.29 5.20
CA THR A 121 16.07 -12.38 4.62
C THR A 121 14.72 -12.56 5.30
N LEU A 122 14.34 -13.79 5.60
CA LEU A 122 13.09 -14.13 6.26
C LEU A 122 12.97 -13.53 7.65
N ALA A 123 14.03 -13.61 8.47
CA ALA A 123 14.03 -13.08 9.85
C ALA A 123 13.90 -11.54 9.87
N GLN A 124 14.51 -10.84 8.92
CA GLN A 124 14.39 -9.38 8.81
C GLN A 124 13.00 -8.94 8.35
N PHE A 125 12.39 -9.68 7.42
CA PHE A 125 11.05 -9.34 6.91
C PHE A 125 9.93 -9.74 7.87
N THR A 126 10.04 -10.84 8.59
CA THR A 126 8.98 -11.27 9.54
C THR A 126 8.78 -10.29 10.70
N GLY A 127 9.83 -9.60 11.15
CA GLY A 127 9.72 -8.59 12.21
C GLY A 127 8.99 -7.30 11.78
N HIS A 128 8.83 -7.06 10.48
CA HIS A 128 8.22 -5.83 9.93
C HIS A 128 6.92 -6.10 9.14
N LEU A 129 6.46 -7.35 9.08
CA LEU A 129 5.26 -7.74 8.32
C LEU A 129 3.97 -7.13 8.88
N HIS A 130 4.00 -6.67 10.10
CA HIS A 130 2.84 -6.16 10.83
C HIS A 130 2.99 -4.68 11.17
N ALA A 131 3.45 -3.90 10.21
CA ALA A 131 3.52 -2.46 10.40
C ALA A 131 2.11 -1.88 10.54
N ASN A 132 1.76 -1.48 11.76
CA ASN A 132 0.54 -0.74 12.01
C ASN A 132 0.74 0.71 11.56
N PHE A 133 0.35 1.02 10.34
CA PHE A 133 0.50 2.35 9.78
C PHE A 133 -0.70 3.22 10.14
N ASN A 134 -0.45 4.35 10.78
CA ASN A 134 -1.43 5.40 10.90
C ASN A 134 -1.32 6.33 9.68
N LEU A 135 -2.21 6.17 8.71
CA LEU A 135 -2.23 7.01 7.50
C LEU A 135 -2.49 8.49 7.79
N TYR A 136 -3.01 8.83 8.97
CA TYR A 136 -3.20 10.22 9.38
C TYR A 136 -1.92 10.91 9.84
N ASP A 137 -0.83 10.15 10.06
CA ASP A 137 0.47 10.75 10.35
C ASP A 137 1.03 11.42 9.10
N ASN A 138 1.91 12.40 9.29
CA ASN A 138 2.52 13.08 8.15
C ASN A 138 3.52 12.18 7.41
N TYR A 139 4.10 11.23 8.13
CA TYR A 139 5.05 10.27 7.58
C TYR A 139 4.76 8.87 8.09
N ILE A 140 5.08 7.89 7.28
CA ILE A 140 4.97 6.46 7.57
C ILE A 140 6.36 5.86 7.41
N ASP A 141 6.84 5.16 8.43
CA ASP A 141 8.12 4.46 8.38
C ASP A 141 7.89 3.01 7.92
N ILE A 142 8.48 2.63 6.79
CA ILE A 142 8.44 1.29 6.20
C ILE A 142 9.87 0.86 5.93
N PHE A 143 10.32 -0.23 6.55
CA PHE A 143 11.70 -0.74 6.42
C PHE A 143 12.77 0.35 6.65
N GLU A 144 12.63 1.12 7.73
CA GLU A 144 13.55 2.21 8.08
C GLU A 144 13.57 3.37 7.07
N VAL A 145 12.74 3.33 6.04
CA VAL A 145 12.56 4.42 5.09
C VAL A 145 11.30 5.21 5.44
N ARG A 146 11.43 6.51 5.53
CA ARG A 146 10.35 7.42 5.86
C ARG A 146 9.64 7.91 4.60
N PHE A 147 8.38 7.56 4.45
CA PHE A 147 7.51 7.93 3.33
C PHE A 147 6.54 9.03 3.73
N ALA A 148 6.29 9.98 2.83
CA ALA A 148 5.20 10.93 3.02
C ALA A 148 3.86 10.20 2.98
N SER A 149 2.99 10.43 3.97
CA SER A 149 1.65 9.84 3.97
C SER A 149 0.74 10.51 2.93
N PRO A 150 -0.08 9.75 2.19
CA PRO A 150 -1.07 10.33 1.29
C PRO A 150 -2.18 11.10 2.02
N LEU A 151 -2.41 10.86 3.30
CA LEU A 151 -3.36 11.62 4.13
C LEU A 151 -2.67 12.65 5.03
N SER A 152 -1.37 12.93 4.79
CA SER A 152 -0.65 13.98 5.50
C SER A 152 -1.23 15.37 5.24
N ASP A 153 -0.92 16.30 6.13
CA ASP A 153 -1.33 17.70 5.97
C ASP A 153 -0.76 18.33 4.68
N HIS A 154 0.34 17.76 4.17
CA HIS A 154 1.02 18.15 2.95
C HIS A 154 0.84 17.18 1.78
N GLY A 155 -0.10 16.23 1.88
CA GLY A 155 -0.30 15.18 0.88
C GLY A 155 -0.47 15.71 -0.54
N LEU A 156 -1.19 16.82 -0.70
CA LEU A 156 -1.36 17.48 -2.01
C LEU A 156 -0.05 18.01 -2.63
N MET A 157 1.01 18.19 -1.86
CA MET A 157 2.34 18.57 -2.41
C MET A 157 3.03 17.38 -3.06
N TYR A 158 2.86 16.19 -2.49
CA TYR A 158 3.54 14.97 -2.91
C TYR A 158 2.77 14.17 -3.95
N TYR A 159 1.41 14.21 -3.90
CA TYR A 159 0.55 13.30 -4.63
C TYR A 159 -0.44 13.99 -5.55
N LYS A 160 -0.81 13.30 -6.64
CA LYS A 160 -2.01 13.51 -7.43
C LYS A 160 -3.06 12.51 -6.95
N TYR A 161 -4.32 12.94 -6.87
CA TYR A 161 -5.42 12.10 -6.41
C TYR A 161 -6.49 11.99 -7.47
N PHE A 162 -7.08 10.81 -7.59
CA PHE A 162 -8.12 10.49 -8.56
C PHE A 162 -9.25 9.75 -7.84
N LEU A 163 -10.47 10.23 -7.98
CA LEU A 163 -11.64 9.47 -7.57
C LEU A 163 -11.88 8.38 -8.61
N VAL A 164 -11.66 7.12 -8.23
CA VAL A 164 -11.78 5.97 -9.13
C VAL A 164 -13.19 5.44 -9.13
N ASP A 165 -13.79 5.29 -7.91
CA ASP A 165 -15.09 4.66 -7.76
C ASP A 165 -15.75 5.07 -6.43
N SER A 166 -17.03 4.72 -6.30
CA SER A 166 -17.75 4.78 -5.03
C SER A 166 -18.65 3.55 -4.87
N MET A 167 -18.60 2.94 -3.70
CA MET A 167 -19.32 1.71 -3.39
C MET A 167 -19.99 1.81 -2.02
N GLN A 168 -20.86 0.85 -1.72
CA GLN A 168 -21.43 0.68 -0.40
C GLN A 168 -20.65 -0.40 0.35
N ILE A 169 -20.11 -0.08 1.51
CA ILE A 169 -19.49 -1.04 2.42
C ILE A 169 -20.25 -0.97 3.75
N GLU A 170 -20.86 -2.06 4.17
CA GLU A 170 -21.66 -2.14 5.40
C GLU A 170 -22.73 -1.02 5.50
N GLY A 171 -23.39 -0.73 4.37
CA GLY A 171 -24.42 0.33 4.30
C GLY A 171 -23.87 1.76 4.31
N ARG A 172 -22.56 1.95 4.28
CA ARG A 172 -21.90 3.26 4.24
C ARG A 172 -21.32 3.54 2.85
N LYS A 173 -21.59 4.74 2.33
CA LYS A 173 -20.97 5.17 1.08
C LYS A 173 -19.48 5.35 1.27
N THR A 174 -18.70 4.58 0.52
CA THR A 174 -17.25 4.55 0.54
C THR A 174 -16.71 4.98 -0.81
N TYR A 175 -15.63 5.76 -0.82
CA TYR A 175 -14.98 6.26 -2.02
C TYR A 175 -13.62 5.59 -2.21
N LYS A 176 -13.37 5.11 -3.42
CA LYS A 176 -12.06 4.58 -3.82
C LYS A 176 -11.25 5.70 -4.46
N ILE A 177 -10.16 6.09 -3.81
CA ILE A 177 -9.29 7.18 -4.26
C ILE A 177 -7.91 6.60 -4.54
N ARG A 178 -7.49 6.71 -5.80
CA ARG A 178 -6.10 6.43 -6.20
C ARG A 178 -5.24 7.65 -5.92
N PHE A 179 -4.07 7.44 -5.36
CA PHE A 179 -3.04 8.47 -5.21
C PHE A 179 -1.77 8.04 -5.95
N HIS A 180 -1.14 8.99 -6.61
CA HIS A 180 0.04 8.76 -7.42
C HIS A 180 1.08 9.86 -7.15
N PRO A 181 2.37 9.53 -6.95
CA PRO A 181 3.39 10.52 -6.66
C PRO A 181 3.57 11.52 -7.80
N LYS A 182 3.76 12.79 -7.46
CA LYS A 182 4.11 13.84 -8.42
C LYS A 182 5.57 13.77 -8.85
N SER A 183 6.43 13.29 -7.98
CA SER A 183 7.87 13.12 -8.17
C SER A 183 8.38 11.98 -7.32
N PHE A 184 9.44 11.33 -7.74
CA PHE A 184 10.14 10.28 -7.00
C PHE A 184 11.44 10.80 -6.35
N SER A 185 11.60 12.12 -6.19
CA SER A 185 12.78 12.72 -5.53
C SER A 185 12.81 12.52 -4.01
N THR A 186 11.66 12.21 -3.43
CA THR A 186 11.50 11.83 -2.01
C THR A 186 10.80 10.47 -1.92
N PRO A 187 10.99 9.70 -0.84
CA PRO A 187 10.23 8.47 -0.64
C PRO A 187 8.73 8.76 -0.59
N VAL A 188 8.00 8.18 -1.53
CA VAL A 188 6.54 8.33 -1.72
C VAL A 188 5.92 6.98 -2.00
N LEU A 189 4.63 6.87 -1.71
CA LEU A 189 3.83 5.67 -1.96
C LEU A 189 3.02 5.84 -3.24
N ASP A 190 2.56 4.74 -3.81
CA ASP A 190 1.56 4.70 -4.88
C ASP A 190 0.48 3.70 -4.49
N GLY A 191 -0.79 4.03 -4.68
CA GLY A 191 -1.85 3.11 -4.26
C GLY A 191 -3.28 3.66 -4.35
N GLU A 192 -4.18 2.89 -3.77
CA GLU A 192 -5.63 3.17 -3.72
C GLU A 192 -6.18 3.04 -2.31
#